data_7fab197a919b9addcf9d94b3aaab3e4d
#
_entry.id   7fab197a919b9addcf9d94b3aaab3e4d
#
_cell.length_a   1.000
_cell.length_b   1.000
_cell.length_c   1.000
_cell.angle_alpha   90.00
_cell.angle_beta   90.00
_cell.angle_gamma   90.00
#
_symmetry.space_group_name_H-M   'P 1'
#
loop_
_entity.id
_entity.type
_entity.pdbx_description
1 polymer ?
#
loop_
_entity_poly.entity_id
_entity_poly.type
_entity_poly.pdbx_seq_one_letter_code
_entity_poly.pdbx_strand_id
1 'polypeptide(L)'
;MTKYPDPQLDSLRVPPHSIEAEQSVLGGLLLDNAAWDRIADFVQEADFYRYDHRIIFQHIVKLINNSRPADVITVFESLSGTGKADEVGGLSYLNALAQNTPSAANIRHYAEIVRDRGVLRKLITVSDEISGQAFSPQGKEVKQMLDEAESKIFAIAEEGARGAQGFQSIQPLLTQVVERIDELYNRDNQSEITGVPTGFVDLDRMTSGLQPGDLVIVAGRPSMGKTAFSINIGEHVAIESGLPVAVFSMEMGGTQLAMRMLGSVGRLDQHRLRTGRLADEDWPRLTHAIQKMNDAQLYIDETPALSSIELRARSRRLSRQCGKLGLIIIDYLQLMSANSAGENRATEISEISRNLKGLAKELNCPVIALSQLNRSLEQRPNKRPVMSDLRESGAIEQDADVILFIYRDEVYNPDSPDKGTAEIIIGKQRNGPIGAVRLTFLGQYTKFDNYSGGLATYQGD
;
A
#
# COMPACT_ATOMS: atom_id res chain seq x y z
N MET A 1 17.10 -25.35 45.49
CA MET A 1 16.94 -26.45 44.53
C MET A 1 16.41 -25.89 43.22
N THR A 2 17.28 -25.54 42.34
CA THR A 2 16.98 -25.08 40.97
C THR A 2 16.70 -26.33 40.13
N LYS A 3 15.41 -26.52 39.76
CA LYS A 3 15.05 -27.55 38.81
C LYS A 3 15.59 -27.14 37.42
N TYR A 4 16.65 -27.78 36.95
CA TYR A 4 17.00 -27.79 35.55
C TYR A 4 15.88 -28.51 34.77
N PRO A 5 15.33 -27.91 33.70
CA PRO A 5 14.37 -28.63 32.86
C PRO A 5 15.08 -29.81 32.20
N ASP A 6 14.45 -30.96 32.20
CA ASP A 6 14.94 -32.20 31.61
C ASP A 6 14.95 -32.02 30.08
N PRO A 7 16.13 -32.13 29.40
CA PRO A 7 16.22 -31.95 27.95
C PRO A 7 15.40 -32.96 27.14
N GLN A 8 14.95 -34.07 27.72
CA GLN A 8 14.10 -35.06 27.04
C GLN A 8 12.62 -34.69 27.03
N LEU A 9 12.14 -33.80 27.94
CA LEU A 9 10.76 -33.28 27.92
C LEU A 9 10.54 -32.16 26.93
N ASP A 10 11.60 -31.45 26.52
CA ASP A 10 11.55 -30.41 25.48
C ASP A 10 11.41 -30.97 24.04
N SER A 11 11.61 -32.29 23.86
CA SER A 11 11.54 -32.94 22.54
C SER A 11 10.09 -33.23 22.07
N LEU A 12 9.09 -33.13 22.94
CA LEU A 12 7.67 -33.25 22.58
C LEU A 12 7.02 -31.86 22.55
N ARG A 13 7.41 -31.04 21.59
CA ARG A 13 6.73 -29.76 21.32
C ARG A 13 5.34 -30.03 20.74
N VAL A 14 4.34 -30.10 21.62
CA VAL A 14 2.94 -30.15 21.15
C VAL A 14 2.55 -28.84 20.53
N PRO A 15 2.02 -28.85 19.29
CA PRO A 15 1.60 -27.59 18.63
C PRO A 15 0.61 -26.81 19.48
N PRO A 16 0.67 -25.48 19.52
CA PRO A 16 -0.25 -24.65 20.30
C PRO A 16 -1.72 -24.91 19.97
N HIS A 17 -2.54 -25.24 20.99
CA HIS A 17 -3.97 -25.49 20.85
C HIS A 17 -4.72 -25.18 22.15
N SER A 18 -6.04 -25.12 22.09
CA SER A 18 -6.97 -25.14 23.23
C SER A 18 -8.22 -25.88 22.80
N ILE A 19 -8.30 -27.15 23.24
CA ILE A 19 -9.43 -28.02 22.92
C ILE A 19 -10.73 -27.47 23.53
N GLU A 20 -10.66 -26.92 24.72
CA GLU A 20 -11.78 -26.33 25.44
C GLU A 20 -12.36 -25.12 24.68
N ALA A 21 -11.49 -24.26 24.13
CA ALA A 21 -11.92 -23.13 23.32
C ALA A 21 -12.57 -23.60 22.01
N GLU A 22 -11.97 -24.58 21.32
CA GLU A 22 -12.55 -25.17 20.11
C GLU A 22 -13.94 -25.77 20.39
N GLN A 23 -14.08 -26.57 21.46
CA GLN A 23 -15.36 -27.13 21.86
C GLN A 23 -16.40 -26.07 22.20
N SER A 24 -15.97 -24.99 22.87
CA SER A 24 -16.85 -23.86 23.21
C SER A 24 -17.33 -23.09 21.98
N VAL A 25 -16.49 -22.95 20.95
CA VAL A 25 -16.90 -22.35 19.68
C VAL A 25 -17.92 -23.24 18.97
N LEU A 26 -17.62 -24.53 18.81
CA LEU A 26 -18.51 -25.46 18.12
C LEU A 26 -19.84 -25.61 18.85
N GLY A 27 -19.81 -25.82 20.15
CA GLY A 27 -21.01 -25.93 20.98
C GLY A 27 -21.84 -24.66 20.98
N GLY A 28 -21.17 -23.47 21.02
CA GLY A 28 -21.84 -22.19 20.92
C GLY A 28 -22.59 -21.99 19.61
N LEU A 29 -21.99 -22.42 18.47
CA LEU A 29 -22.65 -22.40 17.16
C LEU A 29 -23.81 -23.39 17.04
N LEU A 30 -23.71 -24.57 17.67
CA LEU A 30 -24.79 -25.56 17.70
C LEU A 30 -25.99 -25.10 18.55
N LEU A 31 -25.76 -24.26 19.57
CA LEU A 31 -26.80 -23.69 20.44
C LEU A 31 -27.44 -22.43 19.86
N ASP A 32 -26.64 -21.59 19.20
CA ASP A 32 -27.05 -20.29 18.65
C ASP A 32 -26.36 -20.02 17.33
N ASN A 33 -27.06 -20.25 16.23
CA ASN A 33 -26.49 -20.00 14.89
C ASN A 33 -26.24 -18.51 14.60
N ALA A 34 -26.96 -17.57 15.25
CA ALA A 34 -26.72 -16.14 15.11
C ALA A 34 -25.36 -15.72 15.70
N ALA A 35 -24.77 -16.58 16.56
CA ALA A 35 -23.42 -16.37 17.04
C ALA A 35 -22.35 -16.41 15.93
N TRP A 36 -22.67 -17.02 14.76
CA TRP A 36 -21.82 -17.02 13.59
C TRP A 36 -21.47 -15.62 13.12
N ASP A 37 -22.42 -14.70 13.09
CA ASP A 37 -22.20 -13.32 12.63
C ASP A 37 -21.14 -12.57 13.46
N ARG A 38 -20.84 -13.04 14.68
CA ARG A 38 -19.83 -12.45 15.57
C ARG A 38 -18.42 -12.96 15.34
N ILE A 39 -18.25 -14.06 14.57
CA ILE A 39 -16.96 -14.74 14.40
C ILE A 39 -16.63 -15.09 12.94
N ALA A 40 -17.57 -14.90 12.02
CA ALA A 40 -17.46 -15.30 10.61
C ALA A 40 -16.27 -14.67 9.86
N ASP A 41 -15.88 -13.48 10.26
CA ASP A 41 -14.85 -12.67 9.60
C ASP A 41 -13.42 -12.98 10.08
N PHE A 42 -13.25 -13.72 11.18
CA PHE A 42 -11.91 -13.91 11.73
C PHE A 42 -11.52 -15.35 12.13
N VAL A 43 -12.45 -16.31 12.20
CA VAL A 43 -12.15 -17.72 12.45
C VAL A 43 -12.42 -18.58 11.22
N GLN A 44 -11.47 -19.43 10.89
CA GLN A 44 -11.53 -20.35 9.77
C GLN A 44 -11.33 -21.80 10.20
N GLU A 45 -11.73 -22.74 9.34
CA GLU A 45 -11.54 -24.18 9.56
C GLU A 45 -10.09 -24.54 9.92
N ALA A 46 -9.10 -23.94 9.26
CA ALA A 46 -7.68 -24.18 9.48
C ALA A 46 -7.19 -23.76 10.87
N ASP A 47 -7.96 -22.91 11.59
CA ASP A 47 -7.60 -22.44 12.92
C ASP A 47 -7.89 -23.46 14.02
N PHE A 48 -8.67 -24.50 13.73
CA PHE A 48 -8.90 -25.61 14.65
C PHE A 48 -7.72 -26.59 14.61
N TYR A 49 -7.30 -27.06 15.77
CA TYR A 49 -6.22 -28.04 15.92
C TYR A 49 -6.69 -29.45 15.59
N ARG A 50 -7.82 -29.86 16.21
CA ARG A 50 -8.37 -31.20 16.00
C ARG A 50 -9.02 -31.34 14.64
N TYR A 51 -8.73 -32.43 13.96
CA TYR A 51 -9.27 -32.74 12.65
C TYR A 51 -10.80 -32.90 12.65
N ASP A 52 -11.35 -33.61 13.67
CA ASP A 52 -12.78 -33.75 13.85
C ASP A 52 -13.50 -32.41 14.09
N HIS A 53 -12.90 -31.47 14.84
CA HIS A 53 -13.42 -30.13 15.04
C HIS A 53 -13.45 -29.32 13.73
N ARG A 54 -12.43 -29.45 12.87
CA ARG A 54 -12.42 -28.84 11.53
C ARG A 54 -13.61 -29.30 10.69
N ILE A 55 -13.85 -30.61 10.64
CA ILE A 55 -14.95 -31.20 9.89
C ILE A 55 -16.30 -30.72 10.44
N ILE A 56 -16.49 -30.73 11.75
CA ILE A 56 -17.72 -30.27 12.40
C ILE A 56 -17.95 -28.79 12.05
N PHE A 57 -16.93 -27.95 12.21
CA PHE A 57 -17.00 -26.53 11.88
C PHE A 57 -17.39 -26.30 10.42
N GLN A 58 -16.75 -27.00 9.49
CA GLN A 58 -17.04 -26.91 8.05
C GLN A 58 -18.53 -27.23 7.75
N HIS A 59 -19.08 -28.26 8.38
CA HIS A 59 -20.49 -28.64 8.20
C HIS A 59 -21.46 -27.64 8.82
N ILE A 60 -21.14 -27.08 10.01
CA ILE A 60 -21.90 -26.01 10.64
C ILE A 60 -21.95 -24.78 9.73
N VAL A 61 -20.78 -24.29 9.27
CA VAL A 61 -20.69 -23.12 8.37
C VAL A 61 -21.41 -23.34 7.06
N LYS A 62 -21.30 -24.54 6.48
CA LYS A 62 -22.03 -24.89 5.25
C LYS A 62 -23.55 -24.84 5.42
N LEU A 63 -24.08 -25.31 6.55
CA LEU A 63 -25.51 -25.25 6.83
C LEU A 63 -25.97 -23.80 7.03
N ILE A 64 -25.28 -23.02 7.84
CA ILE A 64 -25.62 -21.62 8.12
C ILE A 64 -25.58 -20.79 6.82
N ASN A 65 -24.53 -20.92 6.00
CA ASN A 65 -24.41 -20.20 4.72
C ASN A 65 -25.50 -20.57 3.71
N ASN A 66 -26.07 -21.77 3.83
CA ASN A 66 -27.23 -22.18 3.03
C ASN A 66 -28.58 -21.84 3.70
N SER A 67 -28.57 -20.97 4.72
CA SER A 67 -29.77 -20.56 5.47
C SER A 67 -30.52 -21.77 6.09
N ARG A 68 -29.79 -22.82 6.46
CA ARG A 68 -30.32 -24.01 7.13
C ARG A 68 -29.88 -23.99 8.60
N PRO A 69 -30.74 -24.41 9.54
CA PRO A 69 -30.35 -24.48 10.92
C PRO A 69 -29.20 -25.50 11.10
N ALA A 70 -28.23 -25.12 11.91
CA ALA A 70 -27.06 -25.96 12.26
C ALA A 70 -27.14 -26.38 13.72
N ASP A 71 -28.09 -27.23 14.07
CA ASP A 71 -28.23 -27.90 15.37
C ASP A 71 -27.55 -29.28 15.35
N VAL A 72 -27.52 -29.93 16.49
CA VAL A 72 -26.89 -31.26 16.66
C VAL A 72 -27.41 -32.30 15.67
N ILE A 73 -28.72 -32.28 15.36
CA ILE A 73 -29.35 -33.29 14.48
C ILE A 73 -29.04 -32.99 13.02
N THR A 74 -29.21 -31.74 12.59
CA THR A 74 -28.98 -31.34 11.22
C THR A 74 -27.50 -31.44 10.81
N VAL A 75 -26.57 -31.12 11.73
CA VAL A 75 -25.14 -31.31 11.53
C VAL A 75 -24.79 -32.80 11.44
N PHE A 76 -25.39 -33.65 12.32
CA PHE A 76 -25.17 -35.09 12.25
C PHE A 76 -25.67 -35.68 10.93
N GLU A 77 -26.86 -35.30 10.46
CA GLU A 77 -27.36 -35.71 9.11
C GLU A 77 -26.44 -35.27 7.99
N SER A 78 -25.95 -34.02 8.04
CA SER A 78 -25.01 -33.51 7.06
C SER A 78 -23.69 -34.27 7.02
N LEU A 79 -23.18 -34.67 8.19
CA LEU A 79 -21.97 -35.49 8.35
C LEU A 79 -22.23 -36.94 7.86
N SER A 80 -23.38 -37.52 8.18
CA SER A 80 -23.77 -38.86 7.73
C SER A 80 -23.91 -38.94 6.22
N GLY A 81 -24.48 -37.90 5.62
CA GLY A 81 -24.60 -37.80 4.14
C GLY A 81 -23.24 -37.73 3.40
N THR A 82 -22.16 -37.39 4.10
CA THR A 82 -20.78 -37.37 3.57
C THR A 82 -19.93 -38.54 4.06
N GLY A 83 -20.48 -39.45 4.87
CA GLY A 83 -19.79 -40.62 5.46
C GLY A 83 -18.79 -40.28 6.56
N LYS A 84 -18.81 -39.04 7.08
CA LYS A 84 -17.85 -38.57 8.11
C LYS A 84 -18.36 -38.60 9.55
N ALA A 85 -19.59 -39.05 9.77
CA ALA A 85 -20.21 -39.05 11.11
C ALA A 85 -19.41 -39.83 12.16
N ASP A 86 -18.89 -41.01 11.80
CA ASP A 86 -18.12 -41.84 12.72
C ASP A 86 -16.74 -41.27 13.05
N GLU A 87 -16.10 -40.60 12.08
CA GLU A 87 -14.79 -39.96 12.24
C GLU A 87 -14.81 -38.83 13.28
N VAL A 88 -15.94 -38.16 13.46
CA VAL A 88 -16.09 -37.04 14.39
C VAL A 88 -16.70 -37.46 15.76
N GLY A 89 -16.86 -38.76 16.00
CA GLY A 89 -17.41 -39.29 17.27
C GLY A 89 -18.93 -39.34 17.31
N GLY A 90 -19.60 -39.23 16.17
CA GLY A 90 -21.03 -39.45 16.02
C GLY A 90 -21.93 -38.45 16.76
N LEU A 91 -23.19 -38.80 16.87
CA LEU A 91 -24.21 -37.98 17.53
C LEU A 91 -23.90 -37.72 19.01
N SER A 92 -23.25 -38.67 19.68
CA SER A 92 -22.89 -38.56 21.10
C SER A 92 -21.90 -37.43 21.35
N TYR A 93 -20.93 -37.24 20.46
CA TYR A 93 -19.95 -36.18 20.61
C TYR A 93 -20.55 -34.81 20.32
N LEU A 94 -21.39 -34.67 19.26
CA LEU A 94 -22.11 -33.43 18.98
C LEU A 94 -23.02 -33.02 20.15
N ASN A 95 -23.72 -33.97 20.77
CA ASN A 95 -24.49 -33.70 21.97
C ASN A 95 -23.60 -33.23 23.14
N ALA A 96 -22.45 -33.84 23.32
CA ALA A 96 -21.52 -33.46 24.39
C ALA A 96 -20.99 -32.02 24.16
N LEU A 97 -20.69 -31.63 22.93
CA LEU A 97 -20.27 -30.25 22.56
C LEU A 97 -21.36 -29.24 22.96
N ALA A 98 -22.62 -29.50 22.60
CA ALA A 98 -23.73 -28.61 22.93
C ALA A 98 -24.00 -28.54 24.43
N GLN A 99 -23.96 -29.69 25.15
CA GLN A 99 -24.24 -29.75 26.57
C GLN A 99 -23.14 -29.13 27.45
N ASN A 100 -21.88 -29.28 27.07
CA ASN A 100 -20.73 -28.74 27.80
C ASN A 100 -20.50 -27.25 27.58
N THR A 101 -21.21 -26.62 26.64
CA THR A 101 -21.11 -25.18 26.37
C THR A 101 -22.22 -24.44 27.13
N PRO A 102 -21.89 -23.65 28.16
CA PRO A 102 -22.91 -23.01 29.01
C PRO A 102 -23.70 -21.92 28.27
N SER A 103 -23.06 -21.23 27.32
CA SER A 103 -23.66 -20.13 26.58
C SER A 103 -22.82 -19.73 25.37
N ALA A 104 -23.45 -19.28 24.28
CA ALA A 104 -22.81 -18.67 23.13
C ALA A 104 -22.39 -17.19 23.37
N ALA A 105 -22.65 -16.62 24.56
CA ALA A 105 -22.41 -15.21 24.83
C ALA A 105 -20.92 -14.80 24.61
N ASN A 106 -19.99 -15.63 25.03
CA ASN A 106 -18.56 -15.38 24.97
C ASN A 106 -17.88 -16.03 23.77
N ILE A 107 -18.63 -16.43 22.74
CA ILE A 107 -18.10 -17.16 21.58
C ILE A 107 -16.94 -16.41 20.89
N ARG A 108 -17.00 -15.08 20.84
CA ARG A 108 -15.95 -14.26 20.26
C ARG A 108 -14.61 -14.44 20.98
N HIS A 109 -14.60 -14.43 22.28
CA HIS A 109 -13.38 -14.62 23.06
C HIS A 109 -12.78 -16.02 22.86
N TYR A 110 -13.61 -17.08 22.81
CA TYR A 110 -13.14 -18.42 22.52
C TYR A 110 -12.59 -18.54 21.09
N ALA A 111 -13.26 -17.90 20.14
CA ALA A 111 -12.81 -17.85 18.76
C ALA A 111 -11.47 -17.10 18.60
N GLU A 112 -11.23 -16.03 19.37
CA GLU A 112 -9.94 -15.35 19.46
C GLU A 112 -8.83 -16.28 19.92
N ILE A 113 -9.08 -17.09 20.96
CA ILE A 113 -8.12 -18.08 21.45
C ILE A 113 -7.82 -19.12 20.37
N VAL A 114 -8.84 -19.66 19.70
CA VAL A 114 -8.67 -20.66 18.62
C VAL A 114 -7.81 -20.10 17.50
N ARG A 115 -8.09 -18.88 17.07
CA ARG A 115 -7.36 -18.18 16.04
C ARG A 115 -5.90 -17.92 16.44
N ASP A 116 -5.66 -17.38 17.63
CA ASP A 116 -4.29 -17.10 18.10
C ASP A 116 -3.44 -18.37 18.11
N ARG A 117 -4.02 -19.51 18.54
CA ARG A 117 -3.36 -20.81 18.48
C ARG A 117 -3.14 -21.27 17.03
N GLY A 118 -4.08 -20.99 16.13
CA GLY A 118 -3.94 -21.22 14.69
C GLY A 118 -2.78 -20.44 14.08
N VAL A 119 -2.67 -19.15 14.38
CA VAL A 119 -1.57 -18.27 13.94
C VAL A 119 -0.22 -18.77 14.44
N LEU A 120 -0.13 -19.17 15.71
CA LEU A 120 1.11 -19.75 16.28
C LEU A 120 1.51 -21.05 15.57
N ARG A 121 0.56 -21.93 15.22
CA ARG A 121 0.85 -23.14 14.43
C ARG A 121 1.35 -22.81 13.03
N LYS A 122 0.71 -21.85 12.35
CA LYS A 122 1.19 -21.36 11.03
C LYS A 122 2.61 -20.82 11.13
N LEU A 123 2.92 -20.06 12.18
CA LEU A 123 4.26 -19.53 12.42
C LEU A 123 5.29 -20.64 12.59
N ILE A 124 4.96 -21.68 13.35
CA ILE A 124 5.83 -22.87 13.53
C ILE A 124 6.05 -23.54 12.17
N THR A 125 4.99 -23.85 11.42
CA THR A 125 5.09 -24.50 10.10
C THR A 125 5.97 -23.70 9.14
N VAL A 126 5.76 -22.39 9.05
CA VAL A 126 6.56 -21.52 8.17
C VAL A 126 8.02 -21.43 8.65
N SER A 127 8.25 -21.42 9.97
CA SER A 127 9.62 -21.43 10.51
C SER A 127 10.36 -22.74 10.16
N ASP A 128 9.67 -23.89 10.26
CA ASP A 128 10.23 -25.17 9.87
C ASP A 128 10.52 -25.25 8.35
N GLU A 129 9.64 -24.70 7.53
CA GLU A 129 9.86 -24.60 6.08
C GLU A 129 11.06 -23.70 5.75
N ILE A 130 11.18 -22.53 6.39
CA ILE A 130 12.33 -21.63 6.21
C ILE A 130 13.62 -22.30 6.64
N SER A 131 13.61 -22.98 7.80
CA SER A 131 14.76 -23.74 8.29
C SER A 131 15.14 -24.86 7.32
N GLY A 132 14.17 -25.64 6.84
CA GLY A 132 14.40 -26.71 5.87
C GLY A 132 14.98 -26.20 4.56
N GLN A 133 14.53 -25.08 4.04
CA GLN A 133 15.08 -24.43 2.85
C GLN A 133 16.52 -23.94 3.08
N ALA A 134 16.81 -23.40 4.27
CA ALA A 134 18.16 -22.94 4.62
C ALA A 134 19.17 -24.09 4.68
N PHE A 135 18.75 -25.29 5.15
CA PHE A 135 19.60 -26.49 5.14
C PHE A 135 19.77 -27.10 3.74
N SER A 136 18.81 -26.91 2.84
CA SER A 136 18.81 -27.47 1.49
C SER A 136 18.40 -26.42 0.45
N PRO A 137 19.31 -25.51 0.04
CA PRO A 137 19.00 -24.36 -0.80
C PRO A 137 18.52 -24.68 -2.22
N GLN A 138 18.70 -25.93 -2.70
CA GLN A 138 18.28 -26.40 -4.03
C GLN A 138 18.67 -25.48 -5.20
N GLY A 139 19.82 -24.79 -5.09
CA GLY A 139 20.31 -23.87 -6.11
C GLY A 139 19.72 -22.46 -6.07
N LYS A 140 18.89 -22.13 -5.06
CA LYS A 140 18.39 -20.77 -4.87
C LYS A 140 19.45 -19.86 -4.27
N GLU A 141 19.47 -18.61 -4.70
CA GLU A 141 20.32 -17.60 -4.08
C GLU A 141 19.81 -17.21 -2.68
N VAL A 142 20.75 -16.86 -1.78
CA VAL A 142 20.41 -16.46 -0.41
C VAL A 142 19.40 -15.31 -0.37
N LYS A 143 19.51 -14.36 -1.29
CA LYS A 143 18.59 -13.22 -1.40
C LYS A 143 17.16 -13.69 -1.68
N GLN A 144 16.99 -14.59 -2.64
CA GLN A 144 15.67 -15.17 -2.96
C GLN A 144 15.04 -15.88 -1.75
N MET A 145 15.87 -16.63 -1.01
CA MET A 145 15.39 -17.36 0.17
C MET A 145 14.93 -16.39 1.28
N LEU A 146 15.63 -15.28 1.47
CA LEU A 146 15.24 -14.24 2.42
C LEU A 146 13.94 -13.56 2.01
N ASP A 147 13.77 -13.22 0.74
CA ASP A 147 12.56 -12.59 0.21
C ASP A 147 11.33 -13.54 0.33
N GLU A 148 11.53 -14.84 0.05
CA GLU A 148 10.49 -15.87 0.25
C GLU A 148 10.11 -16.03 1.74
N ALA A 149 11.09 -16.02 2.63
CA ALA A 149 10.86 -16.12 4.08
C ALA A 149 10.10 -14.89 4.60
N GLU A 150 10.50 -13.69 4.20
CA GLU A 150 9.81 -12.45 4.56
C GLU A 150 8.36 -12.47 4.08
N SER A 151 8.11 -12.89 2.83
CA SER A 151 6.77 -12.99 2.24
C SER A 151 5.87 -13.96 3.01
N LYS A 152 6.38 -15.13 3.41
CA LYS A 152 5.62 -16.12 4.19
C LYS A 152 5.25 -15.62 5.58
N ILE A 153 6.20 -15.02 6.29
CA ILE A 153 5.97 -14.43 7.62
C ILE A 153 4.94 -13.30 7.52
N PHE A 154 5.06 -12.51 6.46
CA PHE A 154 4.16 -11.40 6.19
C PHE A 154 2.72 -11.86 5.94
N ALA A 155 2.52 -12.92 5.15
CA ALA A 155 1.20 -13.49 4.88
C ALA A 155 0.49 -13.91 6.19
N ILE A 156 1.23 -14.46 7.18
CA ILE A 156 0.68 -14.77 8.51
C ILE A 156 0.22 -13.50 9.22
N ALA A 157 1.00 -12.42 9.17
CA ALA A 157 0.65 -11.15 9.81
C ALA A 157 -0.59 -10.50 9.17
N GLU A 158 -0.73 -10.58 7.84
CA GLU A 158 -1.92 -10.09 7.13
C GLU A 158 -3.19 -10.89 7.46
N GLU A 159 -3.10 -12.21 7.48
CA GLU A 159 -4.22 -13.05 7.92
C GLU A 159 -4.59 -12.75 9.37
N GLY A 160 -3.59 -12.50 10.22
CA GLY A 160 -3.78 -12.07 11.60
C GLY A 160 -4.50 -10.71 11.73
N ALA A 161 -4.32 -9.79 10.80
CA ALA A 161 -4.92 -8.46 10.84
C ALA A 161 -6.36 -8.39 10.28
N ARG A 162 -6.78 -9.35 9.45
CA ARG A 162 -8.10 -9.34 8.78
C ARG A 162 -9.29 -9.24 9.73
N GLY A 163 -9.22 -9.81 10.91
CA GLY A 163 -10.30 -9.73 11.91
C GLY A 163 -10.35 -8.45 12.75
N ALA A 164 -9.34 -7.55 12.61
CA ALA A 164 -9.35 -6.26 13.29
C ALA A 164 -10.06 -5.15 12.46
N GLN A 165 -10.40 -5.42 11.19
CA GLN A 165 -11.02 -4.47 10.28
C GLN A 165 -12.52 -4.79 10.06
N GLY A 166 -13.32 -4.77 11.14
CA GLY A 166 -14.78 -4.87 11.06
C GLY A 166 -15.44 -3.50 10.89
N PHE A 167 -16.79 -3.49 10.90
CA PHE A 167 -17.56 -2.25 10.94
C PHE A 167 -17.20 -1.43 12.19
N GLN A 168 -16.84 -0.17 12.00
CA GLN A 168 -16.66 0.77 13.09
C GLN A 168 -17.93 1.58 13.28
N SER A 169 -18.31 1.82 14.55
CA SER A 169 -19.37 2.78 14.84
C SER A 169 -18.99 4.16 14.32
N ILE A 170 -19.96 4.92 13.84
CA ILE A 170 -19.73 6.29 13.32
C ILE A 170 -19.24 7.24 14.44
N GLN A 171 -19.60 7.00 15.70
CA GLN A 171 -19.29 7.91 16.81
C GLN A 171 -17.77 8.14 17.01
N PRO A 172 -16.90 7.13 17.11
CA PRO A 172 -15.46 7.34 17.21
C PRO A 172 -14.90 8.09 15.98
N LEU A 173 -15.44 7.81 14.79
CA LEU A 173 -15.02 8.48 13.56
C LEU A 173 -15.38 9.97 13.56
N LEU A 174 -16.57 10.31 14.04
CA LEU A 174 -17.00 11.70 14.21
C LEU A 174 -16.12 12.45 15.22
N THR A 175 -15.77 11.81 16.33
CA THR A 175 -14.84 12.41 17.32
C THR A 175 -13.50 12.73 16.66
N GLN A 176 -12.90 11.79 15.91
CA GLN A 176 -11.65 12.02 15.19
C GLN A 176 -11.75 13.15 14.14
N VAL A 177 -12.90 13.24 13.44
CA VAL A 177 -13.12 14.32 12.47
C VAL A 177 -13.22 15.68 13.17
N VAL A 178 -13.93 15.77 14.30
CA VAL A 178 -14.05 17.02 15.06
C VAL A 178 -12.71 17.43 15.62
N GLU A 179 -11.94 16.51 16.22
CA GLU A 179 -10.57 16.77 16.70
C GLU A 179 -9.67 17.29 15.56
N ARG A 180 -9.79 16.68 14.38
CA ARG A 180 -9.04 17.12 13.21
C ARG A 180 -9.42 18.51 12.73
N ILE A 181 -10.72 18.84 12.74
CA ILE A 181 -11.20 20.18 12.39
C ILE A 181 -10.69 21.20 13.40
N ASP A 182 -10.73 20.88 14.70
CA ASP A 182 -10.23 21.76 15.76
C ASP A 182 -8.71 21.99 15.65
N GLU A 183 -7.92 20.96 15.37
CA GLU A 183 -6.50 21.09 15.07
C GLU A 183 -6.22 22.03 13.89
N LEU A 184 -7.01 21.90 12.81
CA LEU A 184 -6.86 22.74 11.62
C LEU A 184 -7.27 24.18 11.88
N TYR A 185 -8.34 24.38 12.66
CA TYR A 185 -8.84 25.70 13.04
C TYR A 185 -7.87 26.47 13.94
N ASN A 186 -7.22 25.77 14.87
CA ASN A 186 -6.28 26.36 15.84
C ASN A 186 -4.83 26.46 15.31
N ARG A 187 -4.57 26.13 14.05
CA ARG A 187 -3.24 26.36 13.47
C ARG A 187 -2.96 27.85 13.31
N ASP A 188 -1.84 28.31 13.85
CA ASP A 188 -1.38 29.71 13.76
C ASP A 188 -1.14 30.18 12.32
N ASN A 189 -0.86 29.28 11.39
CA ASN A 189 -0.78 29.55 9.96
C ASN A 189 -2.12 29.17 9.31
N GLN A 190 -2.84 30.13 8.78
CA GLN A 190 -4.03 29.96 7.96
C GLN A 190 -3.70 29.32 6.58
N SER A 191 -2.85 28.32 6.57
CA SER A 191 -2.52 27.57 5.35
C SER A 191 -3.73 26.69 4.99
N GLU A 192 -4.30 26.89 3.83
CA GLU A 192 -5.36 26.04 3.27
C GLU A 192 -4.86 24.61 2.93
N ILE A 193 -3.57 24.33 3.12
CA ILE A 193 -2.94 23.04 2.83
C ILE A 193 -3.14 22.12 4.04
N THR A 194 -3.97 21.10 3.88
CA THR A 194 -4.28 20.09 4.90
C THR A 194 -3.42 18.83 4.77
N GLY A 195 -2.95 18.56 3.56
CA GLY A 195 -2.07 17.46 3.20
C GLY A 195 -0.59 17.83 3.20
N VAL A 196 0.22 17.02 2.51
CA VAL A 196 1.64 17.26 2.28
C VAL A 196 1.79 18.28 1.14
N PRO A 197 2.47 19.42 1.35
CA PRO A 197 2.59 20.45 0.33
C PRO A 197 3.45 19.97 -0.85
N THR A 198 3.03 20.30 -2.06
CA THR A 198 3.79 19.97 -3.28
C THR A 198 4.92 20.98 -3.57
N GLY A 199 4.82 22.20 -3.00
CA GLY A 199 5.67 23.34 -3.31
C GLY A 199 5.17 24.18 -4.50
N PHE A 200 4.12 23.71 -5.18
CA PHE A 200 3.47 24.44 -6.27
C PHE A 200 2.17 25.08 -5.77
N VAL A 201 2.23 26.39 -5.52
CA VAL A 201 1.19 27.14 -4.80
C VAL A 201 -0.20 26.95 -5.41
N ASP A 202 -0.34 27.04 -6.74
CA ASP A 202 -1.62 26.93 -7.41
C ASP A 202 -2.14 25.47 -7.40
N LEU A 203 -1.23 24.49 -7.48
CA LEU A 203 -1.59 23.09 -7.34
C LEU A 203 -2.06 22.78 -5.91
N ASP A 204 -1.32 23.27 -4.92
CA ASP A 204 -1.65 23.09 -3.51
C ASP A 204 -2.99 23.78 -3.15
N ARG A 205 -3.29 24.94 -3.74
CA ARG A 205 -4.60 25.60 -3.59
C ARG A 205 -5.75 24.75 -4.12
N MET A 206 -5.54 24.05 -5.27
CA MET A 206 -6.59 23.23 -5.87
C MET A 206 -6.75 21.87 -5.16
N THR A 207 -5.66 21.31 -4.60
CA THR A 207 -5.65 19.96 -4.02
C THR A 207 -5.64 19.95 -2.49
N SER A 208 -5.43 21.12 -1.86
CA SER A 208 -5.10 21.26 -0.43
C SER A 208 -3.88 20.42 -0.03
N GLY A 209 -2.92 20.24 -0.96
CA GLY A 209 -1.76 19.36 -0.82
C GLY A 209 -2.09 17.87 -1.06
N LEU A 210 -1.08 17.01 -1.00
CA LEU A 210 -1.22 15.57 -1.16
C LEU A 210 -1.78 14.96 0.11
N GLN A 211 -2.99 14.36 0.03
CA GLN A 211 -3.64 13.82 1.21
C GLN A 211 -3.05 12.47 1.65
N PRO A 212 -2.88 12.23 2.95
CA PRO A 212 -2.46 10.93 3.46
C PRO A 212 -3.41 9.81 3.01
N GLY A 213 -2.85 8.72 2.53
CA GLY A 213 -3.63 7.59 2.02
C GLY A 213 -4.09 7.72 0.57
N ASP A 214 -3.76 8.80 -0.13
CA ASP A 214 -4.10 8.97 -1.53
C ASP A 214 -3.06 8.38 -2.47
N LEU A 215 -3.57 7.79 -3.56
CA LEU A 215 -2.80 7.41 -4.74
C LEU A 215 -2.92 8.52 -5.79
N VAL A 216 -1.80 9.16 -6.09
CA VAL A 216 -1.67 10.22 -7.07
C VAL A 216 -0.94 9.68 -8.29
N ILE A 217 -1.57 9.74 -9.45
CA ILE A 217 -0.95 9.34 -10.71
C ILE A 217 -0.45 10.58 -11.45
N VAL A 218 0.84 10.58 -11.79
CA VAL A 218 1.45 11.60 -12.63
C VAL A 218 1.73 11.01 -14.01
N ALA A 219 0.95 11.40 -15.01
CA ALA A 219 1.00 10.81 -16.33
C ALA A 219 1.43 11.80 -17.41
N GLY A 220 2.11 11.29 -18.42
CA GLY A 220 2.56 12.11 -19.56
C GLY A 220 3.35 11.30 -20.58
N ARG A 221 3.54 11.88 -21.76
CA ARG A 221 4.42 11.28 -22.78
C ARG A 221 5.90 11.41 -22.38
N PRO A 222 6.81 10.63 -22.98
CA PRO A 222 8.24 10.82 -22.78
C PRO A 222 8.66 12.28 -22.98
N SER A 223 9.68 12.73 -22.27
CA SER A 223 10.24 14.09 -22.33
C SER A 223 9.34 15.21 -21.82
N MET A 224 8.13 14.94 -21.31
CA MET A 224 7.26 15.95 -20.69
C MET A 224 7.73 16.39 -19.31
N GLY A 225 8.62 15.61 -18.64
CA GLY A 225 9.21 15.96 -17.35
C GLY A 225 8.54 15.31 -16.14
N LYS A 226 7.87 14.15 -16.30
CA LYS A 226 7.21 13.41 -15.18
C LYS A 226 8.13 13.20 -13.98
N THR A 227 9.30 12.59 -14.23
CA THR A 227 10.30 12.32 -13.18
C THR A 227 10.75 13.64 -12.53
N ALA A 228 11.05 14.68 -13.32
CA ALA A 228 11.47 15.98 -12.79
C ALA A 228 10.40 16.59 -11.88
N PHE A 229 9.14 16.61 -12.33
CA PHE A 229 8.02 17.15 -11.54
C PHE A 229 7.85 16.42 -10.21
N SER A 230 7.81 15.09 -10.23
CA SER A 230 7.62 14.30 -9.02
C SER A 230 8.81 14.39 -8.07
N ILE A 231 10.03 14.43 -8.59
CA ILE A 231 11.24 14.64 -7.79
C ILE A 231 11.27 16.04 -7.18
N ASN A 232 10.85 17.10 -7.91
CA ASN A 232 10.78 18.45 -7.33
C ASN A 232 9.75 18.52 -6.17
N ILE A 233 8.64 17.78 -6.26
CA ILE A 233 7.74 17.60 -5.11
C ILE A 233 8.46 16.90 -3.95
N GLY A 234 9.18 15.79 -4.22
CA GLY A 234 9.95 15.06 -3.24
C GLY A 234 11.03 15.92 -2.57
N GLU A 235 11.74 16.74 -3.36
CA GLU A 235 12.71 17.73 -2.84
C GLU A 235 12.05 18.72 -1.88
N HIS A 236 10.91 19.28 -2.27
CA HIS A 236 10.16 20.21 -1.42
C HIS A 236 9.71 19.55 -0.10
N VAL A 237 9.16 18.35 -0.18
CA VAL A 237 8.71 17.59 0.98
C VAL A 237 9.87 17.25 1.92
N ALA A 238 11.01 16.82 1.39
CA ALA A 238 12.15 16.41 2.20
C ALA A 238 12.91 17.61 2.79
N ILE A 239 13.10 18.68 2.02
CA ILE A 239 13.94 19.82 2.38
C ILE A 239 13.15 20.87 3.17
N GLU A 240 11.97 21.27 2.67
CA GLU A 240 11.22 22.39 3.25
C GLU A 240 10.20 21.91 4.29
N SER A 241 9.60 20.73 4.10
CA SER A 241 8.66 20.17 5.09
C SER A 241 9.34 19.26 6.11
N GLY A 242 10.60 18.85 5.90
CA GLY A 242 11.36 18.00 6.80
C GLY A 242 10.80 16.58 6.95
N LEU A 243 9.98 16.12 6.00
CA LEU A 243 9.32 14.82 6.06
C LEU A 243 10.12 13.78 5.26
N PRO A 244 10.23 12.52 5.76
CA PRO A 244 10.91 11.45 5.04
C PRO A 244 10.23 11.12 3.70
N VAL A 245 11.01 11.05 2.61
CA VAL A 245 10.56 10.72 1.26
C VAL A 245 11.24 9.47 0.76
N ALA A 246 10.46 8.50 0.29
CA ALA A 246 10.96 7.30 -0.38
C ALA A 246 10.79 7.42 -1.90
N VAL A 247 11.86 7.21 -2.67
CA VAL A 247 11.84 7.22 -4.13
C VAL A 247 12.26 5.85 -4.64
N PHE A 248 11.35 5.17 -5.33
CA PHE A 248 11.62 3.93 -6.04
C PHE A 248 11.83 4.25 -7.53
N SER A 249 13.07 4.19 -7.98
CA SER A 249 13.46 4.51 -9.35
C SER A 249 13.90 3.26 -10.10
N MET A 250 13.03 2.75 -10.96
CA MET A 250 13.31 1.57 -11.77
C MET A 250 13.87 1.92 -13.16
N GLU A 251 13.75 3.20 -13.57
CA GLU A 251 14.24 3.69 -14.86
C GLU A 251 15.64 4.30 -14.76
N MET A 252 15.92 5.00 -13.65
CA MET A 252 17.15 5.77 -13.49
C MET A 252 17.93 5.33 -12.27
N GLY A 253 19.25 5.26 -12.41
CA GLY A 253 20.14 5.01 -11.28
C GLY A 253 20.16 6.16 -10.26
N GLY A 254 20.40 5.83 -8.98
CA GLY A 254 20.38 6.79 -7.87
C GLY A 254 21.34 7.96 -8.06
N THR A 255 22.53 7.71 -8.59
CA THR A 255 23.51 8.77 -8.91
C THR A 255 22.99 9.76 -9.94
N GLN A 256 22.24 9.31 -10.95
CA GLN A 256 21.66 10.18 -11.96
C GLN A 256 20.54 11.05 -11.37
N LEU A 257 19.72 10.48 -10.48
CA LEU A 257 18.70 11.23 -9.76
C LEU A 257 19.33 12.26 -8.82
N ALA A 258 20.35 11.89 -8.05
CA ALA A 258 21.07 12.81 -7.17
C ALA A 258 21.68 13.99 -7.95
N MET A 259 22.24 13.73 -9.14
CA MET A 259 22.77 14.79 -10.02
C MET A 259 21.66 15.73 -10.50
N ARG A 260 20.46 15.20 -10.84
CA ARG A 260 19.30 16.04 -11.22
C ARG A 260 18.81 16.87 -10.07
N MET A 261 18.75 16.29 -8.86
CA MET A 261 18.38 17.02 -7.64
C MET A 261 19.36 18.14 -7.31
N LEU A 262 20.67 17.90 -7.42
CA LEU A 262 21.68 18.94 -7.25
C LEU A 262 21.49 20.10 -8.25
N GLY A 263 21.18 19.77 -9.50
CA GLY A 263 20.88 20.76 -10.53
C GLY A 263 19.61 21.56 -10.24
N SER A 264 18.56 20.88 -9.75
CA SER A 264 17.28 21.50 -9.38
C SER A 264 17.42 22.41 -8.16
N VAL A 265 17.96 21.89 -7.05
CA VAL A 265 18.08 22.59 -5.77
C VAL A 265 19.08 23.75 -5.87
N GLY A 266 20.24 23.51 -6.52
CA GLY A 266 21.30 24.51 -6.70
C GLY A 266 21.10 25.47 -7.87
N ARG A 267 20.07 25.23 -8.73
CA ARG A 267 19.90 25.91 -10.03
C ARG A 267 21.18 25.85 -10.85
N LEU A 268 21.74 24.62 -10.97
CA LEU A 268 22.97 24.35 -11.71
C LEU A 268 22.64 23.69 -13.05
N ASP A 269 23.32 24.13 -14.10
CA ASP A 269 23.12 23.57 -15.43
C ASP A 269 23.51 22.08 -15.46
N GLN A 270 22.58 21.21 -15.87
CA GLN A 270 22.76 19.76 -15.92
C GLN A 270 23.90 19.33 -16.85
N HIS A 271 24.12 20.06 -17.92
CA HIS A 271 25.24 19.78 -18.85
C HIS A 271 26.58 20.09 -18.20
N ARG A 272 26.68 21.23 -17.48
CA ARG A 272 27.88 21.58 -16.72
C ARG A 272 28.18 20.60 -15.62
N LEU A 273 27.16 20.19 -14.84
CA LEU A 273 27.32 19.16 -13.80
C LEU A 273 27.83 17.84 -14.38
N ARG A 274 27.20 17.36 -15.47
CA ARG A 274 27.58 16.10 -16.11
C ARG A 274 28.97 16.11 -16.71
N THR A 275 29.42 17.26 -17.26
CA THR A 275 30.74 17.39 -17.87
C THR A 275 31.83 17.83 -16.91
N GLY A 276 31.48 18.17 -15.65
CA GLY A 276 32.41 18.73 -14.68
C GLY A 276 32.91 20.14 -15.00
N ARG A 277 32.29 20.83 -15.96
CA ARG A 277 32.70 22.18 -16.40
C ARG A 277 31.91 23.25 -15.66
N LEU A 278 32.07 23.30 -14.34
CA LEU A 278 31.45 24.30 -13.48
C LEU A 278 32.23 25.60 -13.56
N ALA A 279 31.52 26.74 -13.58
CA ALA A 279 32.11 28.05 -13.40
C ALA A 279 32.36 28.33 -11.90
N ASP A 280 33.21 29.32 -11.61
CA ASP A 280 33.54 29.67 -10.22
C ASP A 280 32.29 30.03 -9.40
N GLU A 281 31.30 30.64 -10.00
CA GLU A 281 30.02 30.99 -9.42
C GLU A 281 29.10 29.76 -9.12
N ASP A 282 29.34 28.63 -9.77
CA ASP A 282 28.56 27.40 -9.60
C ASP A 282 28.97 26.66 -8.32
N TRP A 283 30.22 26.77 -7.86
CA TRP A 283 30.73 26.07 -6.70
C TRP A 283 30.03 26.42 -5.36
N PRO A 284 29.78 27.70 -5.05
CA PRO A 284 29.01 28.05 -3.87
C PRO A 284 27.57 27.49 -3.91
N ARG A 285 26.94 27.50 -5.11
CA ARG A 285 25.58 26.96 -5.31
C ARG A 285 25.55 25.45 -5.12
N LEU A 286 26.58 24.76 -5.63
CA LEU A 286 26.74 23.31 -5.45
C LEU A 286 26.90 22.96 -3.97
N THR A 287 27.79 23.68 -3.27
CA THR A 287 28.01 23.46 -1.84
C THR A 287 26.75 23.67 -1.03
N HIS A 288 26.00 24.75 -1.31
CA HIS A 288 24.72 25.03 -0.65
C HIS A 288 23.67 23.94 -0.94
N ALA A 289 23.57 23.46 -2.19
CA ALA A 289 22.65 22.37 -2.56
C ALA A 289 23.01 21.07 -1.83
N ILE A 290 24.30 20.71 -1.76
CA ILE A 290 24.78 19.53 -1.02
C ILE A 290 24.41 19.65 0.45
N GLN A 291 24.62 20.82 1.07
CA GLN A 291 24.28 21.02 2.49
C GLN A 291 22.79 20.83 2.73
N LYS A 292 21.92 21.45 1.91
CA LYS A 292 20.46 21.27 2.01
C LYS A 292 20.03 19.80 1.87
N MET A 293 20.65 19.09 0.93
CA MET A 293 20.31 17.69 0.66
C MET A 293 20.85 16.73 1.72
N ASN A 294 21.97 17.02 2.36
CA ASN A 294 22.52 16.20 3.45
C ASN A 294 21.60 16.15 4.67
N ASP A 295 20.88 17.24 4.94
CA ASP A 295 19.95 17.34 6.07
C ASP A 295 18.55 16.75 5.71
N ALA A 296 18.30 16.51 4.42
CA ALA A 296 17.02 16.02 3.93
C ALA A 296 16.88 14.51 4.10
N GLN A 297 15.75 14.06 4.62
CA GLN A 297 15.43 12.64 4.75
C GLN A 297 14.86 12.09 3.42
N LEU A 298 15.73 11.93 2.42
CA LEU A 298 15.34 11.42 1.11
C LEU A 298 16.09 10.12 0.82
N TYR A 299 15.33 9.06 0.55
CA TYR A 299 15.82 7.70 0.38
C TYR A 299 15.51 7.21 -1.03
N ILE A 300 16.52 6.72 -1.75
CA ILE A 300 16.38 6.23 -3.12
C ILE A 300 16.64 4.73 -3.17
N ASP A 301 15.71 3.99 -3.75
CA ASP A 301 15.85 2.58 -4.10
C ASP A 301 15.86 2.46 -5.63
N GLU A 302 16.97 1.99 -6.19
CA GLU A 302 17.18 1.84 -7.65
C GLU A 302 17.04 0.39 -8.14
N THR A 303 16.41 -0.47 -7.34
CA THR A 303 16.21 -1.87 -7.71
C THR A 303 15.25 -1.95 -8.90
N PRO A 304 15.66 -2.55 -10.03
CA PRO A 304 14.81 -2.68 -11.21
C PRO A 304 13.68 -3.71 -10.97
N ALA A 305 12.58 -3.52 -11.67
CA ALA A 305 11.46 -4.47 -11.75
C ALA A 305 10.92 -4.95 -10.39
N LEU A 306 10.81 -4.04 -9.42
CA LEU A 306 10.21 -4.36 -8.12
C LEU A 306 8.76 -4.81 -8.26
N SER A 307 8.38 -5.85 -7.52
CA SER A 307 6.98 -6.21 -7.34
C SER A 307 6.30 -5.28 -6.32
N SER A 308 4.97 -5.21 -6.37
CA SER A 308 4.19 -4.43 -5.41
C SER A 308 4.36 -4.92 -3.96
N ILE A 309 4.63 -6.22 -3.76
CA ILE A 309 4.88 -6.83 -2.44
C ILE A 309 6.24 -6.38 -1.91
N GLU A 310 7.30 -6.47 -2.71
CA GLU A 310 8.63 -6.02 -2.30
C GLU A 310 8.66 -4.52 -2.00
N LEU A 311 8.02 -3.70 -2.85
CA LEU A 311 7.89 -2.27 -2.64
C LEU A 311 7.20 -1.97 -1.31
N ARG A 312 6.12 -2.68 -1.00
CA ARG A 312 5.37 -2.57 0.27
C ARG A 312 6.25 -2.95 1.46
N ALA A 313 6.99 -4.06 1.38
CA ALA A 313 7.89 -4.52 2.43
C ALA A 313 9.00 -3.50 2.73
N ARG A 314 9.63 -2.94 1.67
CA ARG A 314 10.68 -1.93 1.79
C ARG A 314 10.14 -0.61 2.36
N SER A 315 8.98 -0.16 1.91
CA SER A 315 8.32 1.05 2.42
C SER A 315 7.98 0.93 3.91
N ARG A 316 7.47 -0.23 4.35
CA ARG A 316 7.22 -0.52 5.77
C ARG A 316 8.50 -0.53 6.60
N ARG A 317 9.56 -1.16 6.08
CA ARG A 317 10.86 -1.18 6.76
C ARG A 317 11.39 0.23 6.94
N LEU A 318 11.38 1.04 5.88
CA LEU A 318 11.80 2.43 5.94
C LEU A 318 10.95 3.25 6.92
N SER A 319 9.63 3.10 6.89
CA SER A 319 8.72 3.78 7.83
C SER A 319 9.01 3.43 9.29
N ARG A 320 9.44 2.20 9.60
CA ARG A 320 9.88 1.83 10.96
C ARG A 320 11.22 2.47 11.36
N GLN A 321 12.10 2.72 10.39
CA GLN A 321 13.43 3.29 10.64
C GLN A 321 13.38 4.82 10.84
N CYS A 322 12.62 5.52 9.98
CA CYS A 322 12.59 6.99 9.98
C CYS A 322 11.27 7.58 10.55
N GLY A 323 10.33 6.73 10.99
CA GLY A 323 9.02 7.17 11.42
C GLY A 323 8.03 7.31 10.26
N LYS A 324 7.01 8.15 10.44
CA LYS A 324 5.96 8.34 9.42
C LYS A 324 6.55 8.92 8.13
N LEU A 325 6.35 8.21 7.01
CA LEU A 325 6.73 8.72 5.69
C LEU A 325 5.82 9.89 5.27
N GLY A 326 6.43 10.92 4.71
CA GLY A 326 5.74 12.07 4.13
C GLY A 326 5.27 11.83 2.70
N LEU A 327 6.05 11.07 1.90
CA LEU A 327 5.75 10.82 0.50
C LEU A 327 6.47 9.56 0.00
N ILE A 328 5.80 8.81 -0.87
CA ILE A 328 6.40 7.73 -1.66
C ILE A 328 6.28 8.08 -3.14
N ILE A 329 7.38 8.00 -3.89
CA ILE A 329 7.43 8.24 -5.35
C ILE A 329 7.87 6.95 -6.04
N ILE A 330 7.16 6.57 -7.12
CA ILE A 330 7.42 5.35 -7.91
C ILE A 330 7.59 5.71 -9.38
N ASP A 331 8.79 5.53 -9.90
CA ASP A 331 9.13 5.84 -11.31
C ASP A 331 9.53 4.54 -12.04
N TYR A 332 8.67 3.96 -12.87
CA TYR A 332 7.29 4.18 -13.20
C TYR A 332 6.53 2.83 -13.23
N LEU A 333 5.19 2.86 -13.14
CA LEU A 333 4.32 1.69 -12.97
C LEU A 333 4.58 0.56 -13.98
N GLN A 334 4.82 0.91 -15.25
CA GLN A 334 5.01 -0.06 -16.32
C GLN A 334 6.33 -0.83 -16.24
N LEU A 335 7.27 -0.45 -15.36
CA LEU A 335 8.50 -1.21 -15.08
C LEU A 335 8.36 -2.17 -13.90
N MET A 336 7.29 -2.06 -13.13
CA MET A 336 7.02 -2.98 -12.03
C MET A 336 6.74 -4.39 -12.56
N SER A 337 7.18 -5.40 -11.81
CA SER A 337 6.83 -6.79 -12.08
C SER A 337 5.51 -7.15 -11.40
N ALA A 338 4.70 -7.97 -12.10
CA ALA A 338 3.53 -8.59 -11.49
C ALA A 338 3.92 -9.86 -10.74
N ASN A 339 3.19 -10.16 -9.66
CA ASN A 339 3.42 -11.40 -8.88
C ASN A 339 2.93 -12.67 -9.59
N SER A 340 2.00 -12.51 -10.53
CA SER A 340 1.49 -13.58 -11.38
C SER A 340 1.91 -13.31 -12.81
N ALA A 341 2.45 -14.31 -13.50
CA ALA A 341 2.65 -14.27 -14.94
C ALA A 341 1.26 -14.25 -15.62
N GLY A 342 0.64 -13.09 -15.63
CA GLY A 342 -0.67 -12.86 -16.23
C GLY A 342 -0.56 -12.76 -17.75
N GLU A 343 -1.50 -13.32 -18.46
CA GLU A 343 -1.56 -13.26 -19.91
C GLU A 343 -1.86 -11.85 -20.45
N ASN A 344 -2.22 -10.87 -19.59
CA ASN A 344 -2.63 -9.54 -20.01
C ASN A 344 -2.02 -8.43 -19.14
N ARG A 345 -1.23 -7.55 -19.77
CA ARG A 345 -0.57 -6.40 -19.12
C ARG A 345 -1.54 -5.47 -18.39
N ALA A 346 -2.75 -5.30 -18.89
CA ALA A 346 -3.77 -4.47 -18.25
C ALA A 346 -4.21 -5.03 -16.88
N THR A 347 -4.27 -6.37 -16.75
CA THR A 347 -4.58 -7.02 -15.46
C THR A 347 -3.47 -6.84 -14.46
N GLU A 348 -2.21 -6.96 -14.89
CA GLU A 348 -1.04 -6.73 -14.04
C GLU A 348 -1.00 -5.30 -13.49
N ILE A 349 -1.22 -4.30 -14.35
CA ILE A 349 -1.27 -2.89 -13.93
C ILE A 349 -2.43 -2.63 -12.97
N SER A 350 -3.56 -3.32 -13.18
CA SER A 350 -4.72 -3.23 -12.28
C SER A 350 -4.43 -3.78 -10.89
N GLU A 351 -3.68 -4.87 -10.80
CA GLU A 351 -3.24 -5.44 -9.52
C GLU A 351 -2.25 -4.50 -8.83
N ILE A 352 -1.26 -3.99 -9.56
CA ILE A 352 -0.27 -3.04 -9.05
C ILE A 352 -0.97 -1.80 -8.50
N SER A 353 -1.90 -1.19 -9.25
CA SER A 353 -2.63 0.01 -8.86
C SER A 353 -3.39 -0.19 -7.54
N ARG A 354 -4.14 -1.29 -7.39
CA ARG A 354 -4.85 -1.63 -6.15
C ARG A 354 -3.90 -1.82 -4.98
N ASN A 355 -2.78 -2.51 -5.20
CA ASN A 355 -1.78 -2.74 -4.17
C ASN A 355 -1.13 -1.43 -3.70
N LEU A 356 -0.86 -0.48 -4.61
CA LEU A 356 -0.33 0.84 -4.27
C LEU A 356 -1.35 1.69 -3.52
N LYS A 357 -2.63 1.64 -3.88
CA LYS A 357 -3.69 2.30 -3.10
C LYS A 357 -3.82 1.67 -1.71
N GLY A 358 -3.68 0.35 -1.61
CA GLY A 358 -3.60 -0.35 -0.32
C GLY A 358 -2.42 0.12 0.54
N LEU A 359 -1.24 0.26 -0.06
CA LEU A 359 -0.04 0.77 0.60
C LEU A 359 -0.21 2.20 1.11
N ALA A 360 -0.77 3.10 0.27
CA ALA A 360 -1.02 4.48 0.67
C ALA A 360 -1.90 4.56 1.93
N LYS A 361 -3.01 3.81 1.95
CA LYS A 361 -3.91 3.73 3.10
C LYS A 361 -3.24 3.13 4.34
N GLU A 362 -2.48 2.07 4.17
CA GLU A 362 -1.81 1.36 5.25
C GLU A 362 -0.77 2.23 5.97
N LEU A 363 0.09 2.90 5.20
CA LEU A 363 1.12 3.77 5.75
C LEU A 363 0.59 5.18 6.09
N ASN A 364 -0.68 5.45 5.77
CA ASN A 364 -1.28 6.78 5.90
C ASN A 364 -0.37 7.88 5.30
N CYS A 365 0.11 7.63 4.07
CA CYS A 365 1.10 8.40 3.34
C CYS A 365 0.64 8.56 1.89
N PRO A 366 0.75 9.74 1.25
CA PRO A 366 0.49 9.89 -0.18
C PRO A 366 1.52 9.10 -0.99
N VAL A 367 1.04 8.47 -2.06
CA VAL A 367 1.87 7.74 -3.02
C VAL A 367 1.72 8.38 -4.39
N ILE A 368 2.82 8.90 -4.95
CA ILE A 368 2.89 9.35 -6.35
C ILE A 368 3.42 8.18 -7.19
N ALA A 369 2.66 7.78 -8.20
CA ALA A 369 3.10 6.78 -9.17
C ALA A 369 3.11 7.38 -10.58
N LEU A 370 4.25 7.26 -11.26
CA LEU A 370 4.40 7.76 -12.61
C LEU A 370 3.82 6.78 -13.62
N SER A 371 3.17 7.30 -14.65
CA SER A 371 2.58 6.49 -15.72
C SER A 371 2.87 7.09 -17.09
N GLN A 372 3.15 6.23 -18.05
CA GLN A 372 3.33 6.64 -19.44
C GLN A 372 2.00 6.58 -20.18
N LEU A 373 1.67 7.62 -20.94
CA LEU A 373 0.47 7.69 -21.76
C LEU A 373 0.63 6.94 -23.09
N ASN A 374 -0.51 6.49 -23.65
CA ASN A 374 -0.56 5.83 -24.94
C ASN A 374 -0.06 6.77 -26.07
N ARG A 375 0.56 6.19 -27.11
CA ARG A 375 1.05 6.92 -28.28
C ARG A 375 -0.07 7.51 -29.16
N SER A 376 -1.28 6.99 -29.08
CA SER A 376 -2.45 7.48 -29.85
C SER A 376 -2.73 8.97 -29.62
N LEU A 377 -2.36 9.51 -28.46
CA LEU A 377 -2.41 10.94 -28.15
C LEU A 377 -1.70 11.80 -29.23
N GLU A 378 -0.57 11.34 -29.76
CA GLU A 378 0.26 12.09 -30.72
C GLU A 378 -0.40 12.21 -32.11
N GLN A 379 -1.41 11.39 -32.40
CA GLN A 379 -2.18 11.40 -33.65
C GLN A 379 -3.32 12.42 -33.65
N ARG A 380 -3.67 12.97 -32.47
CA ARG A 380 -4.74 13.96 -32.35
C ARG A 380 -4.26 15.37 -32.71
N PRO A 381 -5.12 16.23 -33.30
CA PRO A 381 -4.82 17.64 -33.48
C PRO A 381 -4.49 18.36 -32.17
N ASN A 382 -5.35 18.16 -31.14
CA ASN A 382 -5.09 18.61 -29.76
C ASN A 382 -4.37 17.49 -28.99
N LYS A 383 -3.11 17.73 -28.64
CA LYS A 383 -2.25 16.78 -27.94
C LYS A 383 -2.25 16.95 -26.44
N ARG A 384 -3.18 17.75 -25.88
CA ARG A 384 -3.40 17.78 -24.42
C ARG A 384 -3.94 16.43 -23.95
N PRO A 385 -3.34 15.84 -22.91
CA PRO A 385 -3.78 14.55 -22.38
C PRO A 385 -5.20 14.61 -21.82
N VAL A 386 -5.91 13.49 -21.97
CA VAL A 386 -7.24 13.24 -21.40
C VAL A 386 -7.27 11.86 -20.75
N MET A 387 -8.29 11.57 -19.93
CA MET A 387 -8.40 10.31 -19.18
C MET A 387 -8.31 9.06 -20.08
N SER A 388 -8.88 9.11 -21.28
CA SER A 388 -8.83 7.98 -22.23
C SER A 388 -7.41 7.63 -22.70
N ASP A 389 -6.40 8.49 -22.50
CA ASP A 389 -5.01 8.22 -22.86
C ASP A 389 -4.31 7.27 -21.87
N LEU A 390 -4.93 7.02 -20.71
CA LEU A 390 -4.58 5.97 -19.73
C LEU A 390 -5.16 4.59 -20.08
N ARG A 391 -5.64 4.38 -21.28
CA ARG A 391 -6.57 3.32 -21.72
C ARG A 391 -6.12 1.87 -21.53
N GLU A 392 -4.82 1.61 -21.37
CA GLU A 392 -4.32 0.27 -20.99
C GLU A 392 -4.48 -0.01 -19.49
N SER A 393 -5.06 0.92 -18.75
CA SER A 393 -5.08 0.95 -17.30
C SER A 393 -6.41 1.53 -16.77
N GLY A 394 -7.54 1.06 -17.26
CA GLY A 394 -8.86 1.50 -16.75
C GLY A 394 -9.01 1.35 -15.23
N ALA A 395 -8.26 0.44 -14.63
CA ALA A 395 -8.20 0.28 -13.18
C ALA A 395 -7.43 1.42 -12.50
N ILE A 396 -6.36 1.95 -13.11
CA ILE A 396 -5.66 3.13 -12.55
C ILE A 396 -6.64 4.30 -12.40
N GLU A 397 -7.52 4.48 -13.42
CA GLU A 397 -8.54 5.51 -13.36
C GLU A 397 -9.51 5.31 -12.18
N GLN A 398 -9.86 4.07 -11.86
CA GLN A 398 -10.76 3.76 -10.74
C GLN A 398 -10.08 3.91 -9.38
N ASP A 399 -8.86 3.39 -9.24
CA ASP A 399 -8.14 3.30 -7.98
C ASP A 399 -7.52 4.63 -7.53
N ALA A 400 -7.03 5.45 -8.48
CA ALA A 400 -6.41 6.73 -8.19
C ALA A 400 -7.39 7.74 -7.58
N ASP A 401 -6.92 8.50 -6.60
CA ASP A 401 -7.67 9.61 -6.01
C ASP A 401 -7.47 10.91 -6.79
N VAL A 402 -6.24 11.11 -7.28
CA VAL A 402 -5.85 12.26 -8.10
C VAL A 402 -5.08 11.77 -9.33
N ILE A 403 -5.39 12.33 -10.50
CA ILE A 403 -4.66 12.09 -11.73
C ILE A 403 -4.22 13.41 -12.31
N LEU A 404 -2.90 13.58 -12.44
CA LEU A 404 -2.24 14.75 -12.96
C LEU A 404 -1.60 14.40 -14.31
N PHE A 405 -1.93 15.17 -15.35
CA PHE A 405 -1.27 15.06 -16.63
C PHE A 405 -0.29 16.21 -16.81
N ILE A 406 0.89 15.90 -17.33
CA ILE A 406 1.88 16.91 -17.69
C ILE A 406 1.85 17.14 -19.20
N TYR A 407 1.65 18.40 -19.60
CA TYR A 407 1.68 18.84 -20.99
C TYR A 407 2.62 20.02 -21.15
N ARG A 408 3.47 19.97 -22.18
CA ARG A 408 4.35 21.06 -22.58
C ARG A 408 4.20 21.26 -24.07
N ASP A 409 3.64 22.41 -24.46
CA ASP A 409 3.33 22.70 -25.84
C ASP A 409 4.61 22.77 -26.70
N GLU A 410 5.69 23.33 -26.16
CA GLU A 410 6.99 23.47 -26.83
C GLU A 410 7.60 22.14 -27.32
N VAL A 411 7.21 21.00 -26.73
CA VAL A 411 7.69 19.67 -27.15
C VAL A 411 7.10 19.28 -28.51
N TYR A 412 5.88 19.71 -28.78
CA TYR A 412 5.20 19.46 -30.06
C TYR A 412 5.30 20.62 -31.05
N ASN A 413 5.35 21.85 -30.51
CA ASN A 413 5.40 23.09 -31.28
C ASN A 413 6.65 23.89 -30.89
N PRO A 414 7.78 23.74 -31.62
CA PRO A 414 9.01 24.47 -31.30
C PRO A 414 8.84 26.02 -31.30
N ASP A 415 7.85 26.54 -32.01
CA ASP A 415 7.53 27.97 -32.08
C ASP A 415 6.37 28.38 -31.15
N SER A 416 6.03 27.55 -30.18
CA SER A 416 4.98 27.86 -29.20
C SER A 416 5.24 29.20 -28.50
N PRO A 417 4.19 30.04 -28.32
CA PRO A 417 4.28 31.23 -27.48
C PRO A 417 4.45 30.89 -25.98
N ASP A 418 4.14 29.66 -25.60
CA ASP A 418 4.21 29.16 -24.22
C ASP A 418 5.53 28.43 -23.90
N LYS A 419 6.63 28.77 -24.57
CA LYS A 419 7.96 28.18 -24.30
C LYS A 419 8.35 28.35 -22.82
N GLY A 420 8.99 27.32 -22.27
CA GLY A 420 9.42 27.31 -20.88
C GLY A 420 8.27 27.19 -19.88
N THR A 421 7.06 26.84 -20.35
CA THR A 421 5.93 26.56 -19.45
C THR A 421 5.44 25.14 -19.58
N ALA A 422 4.78 24.68 -18.55
CA ALA A 422 4.11 23.39 -18.49
C ALA A 422 2.71 23.55 -17.91
N GLU A 423 1.77 22.80 -18.44
CA GLU A 423 0.43 22.66 -17.86
C GLU A 423 0.37 21.38 -17.05
N ILE A 424 -0.03 21.49 -15.79
CA ILE A 424 -0.39 20.35 -14.93
C ILE A 424 -1.91 20.27 -14.94
N ILE A 425 -2.43 19.31 -15.68
CA ILE A 425 -3.88 19.13 -15.86
C ILE A 425 -4.38 18.12 -14.82
N ILE A 426 -5.24 18.56 -13.93
CA ILE A 426 -5.94 17.71 -12.96
C ILE A 426 -7.10 17.05 -13.69
N GLY A 427 -6.89 15.83 -14.19
CA GLY A 427 -7.91 15.10 -14.94
C GLY A 427 -8.90 14.36 -14.05
N LYS A 428 -8.51 14.05 -12.81
CA LYS A 428 -9.35 13.47 -11.78
C LYS A 428 -8.92 13.96 -10.40
N GLN A 429 -9.90 14.27 -9.56
CA GLN A 429 -9.72 14.52 -8.13
C GLN A 429 -10.99 14.11 -7.40
N ARG A 430 -10.87 13.22 -6.37
CA ARG A 430 -12.04 12.76 -5.63
C ARG A 430 -12.62 13.82 -4.70
N ASN A 431 -11.76 14.62 -4.10
CA ASN A 431 -12.12 15.57 -3.04
C ASN A 431 -11.85 17.04 -3.42
N GLY A 432 -11.92 17.39 -4.70
CA GLY A 432 -11.69 18.75 -5.15
C GLY A 432 -12.01 18.96 -6.63
N PRO A 433 -11.78 20.17 -7.15
CA PRO A 433 -12.08 20.51 -8.54
C PRO A 433 -11.05 19.94 -9.50
N ILE A 434 -11.49 19.68 -10.73
CA ILE A 434 -10.60 19.44 -11.86
C ILE A 434 -10.21 20.78 -12.50
N GLY A 435 -9.08 20.83 -13.23
CA GLY A 435 -8.62 22.05 -13.86
C GLY A 435 -7.19 21.92 -14.36
N ALA A 436 -6.55 23.04 -14.67
CA ALA A 436 -5.17 23.06 -15.08
C ALA A 436 -4.41 24.17 -14.35
N VAL A 437 -3.19 23.85 -13.93
CA VAL A 437 -2.25 24.77 -13.31
C VAL A 437 -1.08 24.98 -14.25
N ARG A 438 -0.65 26.22 -14.44
CA ARG A 438 0.51 26.55 -15.24
C ARG A 438 1.75 26.67 -14.35
N LEU A 439 2.83 26.01 -14.76
CA LEU A 439 4.14 26.09 -14.10
C LEU A 439 5.20 26.58 -15.09
N THR A 440 6.28 27.13 -14.57
CA THR A 440 7.49 27.41 -15.34
C THR A 440 8.36 26.15 -15.40
N PHE A 441 8.88 25.79 -16.56
CA PHE A 441 9.82 24.68 -16.69
C PHE A 441 11.21 25.20 -17.12
N LEU A 442 12.17 25.02 -16.24
CA LEU A 442 13.56 25.39 -16.42
C LEU A 442 14.39 24.17 -16.85
N GLY A 443 14.35 23.84 -18.14
CA GLY A 443 14.90 22.59 -18.67
C GLY A 443 16.39 22.38 -18.34
N GLN A 444 17.18 23.44 -18.35
CA GLN A 444 18.61 23.43 -18.03
C GLN A 444 18.90 22.94 -16.60
N TYR A 445 17.96 23.17 -15.67
CA TYR A 445 18.06 22.74 -14.26
C TYR A 445 17.21 21.50 -13.96
N THR A 446 16.44 21.03 -14.93
CA THR A 446 15.43 19.95 -14.75
C THR A 446 14.43 20.31 -13.64
N LYS A 447 14.02 21.59 -13.59
CA LYS A 447 13.21 22.15 -12.51
C LYS A 447 11.89 22.70 -13.01
N PHE A 448 10.82 22.36 -12.31
CA PHE A 448 9.55 23.08 -12.34
C PHE A 448 9.55 24.14 -11.23
N ASP A 449 8.97 25.30 -11.53
CA ASP A 449 8.83 26.40 -10.58
C ASP A 449 7.44 27.03 -10.71
N ASN A 450 7.01 27.78 -9.70
CA ASN A 450 5.74 28.47 -9.74
C ASN A 450 5.73 29.49 -10.91
N TYR A 451 4.59 29.58 -11.61
CA TYR A 451 4.47 30.51 -12.71
C TYR A 451 4.24 31.93 -12.18
N SER A 452 5.12 32.87 -12.53
CA SER A 452 5.08 34.27 -12.08
C SER A 452 4.32 35.21 -13.02
N GLY A 453 3.74 34.72 -14.11
CA GLY A 453 2.89 35.47 -15.00
C GLY A 453 1.49 35.62 -14.41
N GLY A 454 1.02 36.86 -14.25
CA GLY A 454 -0.15 37.31 -13.50
C GLY A 454 -1.37 36.43 -13.61
N LEU A 455 -2.16 36.40 -12.53
CA LEU A 455 -3.45 35.76 -12.35
C LEU A 455 -4.33 35.84 -13.61
N ALA A 456 -4.28 34.83 -14.45
CA ALA A 456 -5.28 34.63 -15.47
C ALA A 456 -6.54 34.11 -14.76
N THR A 457 -7.49 35.01 -14.50
CA THR A 457 -8.84 34.68 -14.11
C THR A 457 -9.44 33.71 -15.13
N TYR A 458 -9.53 32.44 -14.76
CA TYR A 458 -10.37 31.48 -15.48
C TYR A 458 -11.83 31.83 -15.15
N GLN A 459 -12.49 32.53 -16.09
CA GLN A 459 -13.96 32.50 -16.19
C GLN A 459 -14.31 31.16 -16.83
N GLY A 460 -14.95 30.29 -16.04
CA GLY A 460 -15.56 29.08 -16.56
C GLY A 460 -16.79 29.41 -17.39
N ASP A 461 -16.85 28.86 -18.58
CA ASP A 461 -18.08 28.61 -19.34
C ASP A 461 -18.54 27.17 -19.11
#